data_e41a2d6ca23ac72e7dc8979e90226084
#
_entry.id   e41a2d6ca23ac72e7dc8979e90226084
#
_cell.length_a   1.000
_cell.length_b   1.000
_cell.length_c   1.000
_cell.angle_alpha   90.00
_cell.angle_beta   90.00
_cell.angle_gamma   90.00
#
_symmetry.space_group_name_H-M   'P 1'
#
loop_
_entity.id
_entity.type
_entity.pdbx_description
1 polymer ?
#
loop_
_entity_poly.entity_id
_entity_poly.type
_entity_poly.pdbx_seq_one_letter_code
_entity_poly.pdbx_strand_id
1 'polypeptide(L)'
;ETEIQNKLGADVRTITRSGMVGLGGLMMMQGINTLNASAQPLIVLNGVIQDLQDSYAAIHEGYYNNTLAAIDVNDIEKITVLKNATSIYGAKGANGVILIDTKRGHSMATRIDAQAFGSYTMTPRLPQMMNAEQYRIYANELMGGITTDKTRFPFLWDHDNYYYNKYHNETNWSDYIYQNAWAQNYRVNVQGGDEAAMYNFSLGFADGASTIKANDFNRLNIRFNTDINLSKNMKTRFDISYSRIVRDLRDDGIQQDLNAGPMV
;
A
#
# COMPACT_ATOMS: atom_id res chain seq x y z
N GLU A 1 -2.34 7.77 3.34
CA GLU A 1 -2.89 7.58 4.69
C GLU A 1 -1.89 7.98 5.76
N THR A 2 -0.67 7.49 5.72
CA THR A 2 0.39 7.85 6.70
C THR A 2 0.66 9.36 6.73
N GLU A 3 0.64 10.03 5.58
CA GLU A 3 0.77 11.49 5.52
C GLU A 3 -0.40 12.22 6.19
N ILE A 4 -1.60 11.68 6.10
CA ILE A 4 -2.77 12.21 6.80
C ILE A 4 -2.54 12.11 8.30
N GLN A 5 -2.09 10.96 8.79
CA GLN A 5 -1.77 10.77 10.21
C GLN A 5 -0.65 11.71 10.67
N ASN A 6 0.41 11.87 9.88
CA ASN A 6 1.54 12.74 10.24
C ASN A 6 1.13 14.21 10.41
N LYS A 7 0.17 14.66 9.58
CA LYS A 7 -0.34 16.04 9.63
C LYS A 7 -1.42 16.26 10.69
N LEU A 8 -2.23 15.25 10.95
CA LEU A 8 -3.37 15.35 11.88
C LEU A 8 -3.05 14.81 13.28
N GLY A 9 -1.91 14.18 13.47
CA GLY A 9 -1.44 13.71 14.76
C GLY A 9 -2.39 12.71 15.42
N ALA A 10 -2.80 12.99 16.66
CA ALA A 10 -3.62 12.08 17.46
C ALA A 10 -5.08 11.96 17.00
N ASP A 11 -5.55 12.83 16.11
CA ASP A 11 -6.96 12.85 15.68
C ASP A 11 -7.30 11.71 14.71
N VAL A 12 -6.30 11.23 13.96
CA VAL A 12 -6.45 10.12 13.02
C VAL A 12 -5.35 9.11 13.27
N ARG A 13 -5.72 7.88 13.50
CA ARG A 13 -4.79 6.76 13.62
C ARG A 13 -4.91 5.84 12.42
N THR A 14 -3.79 5.60 11.74
CA THR A 14 -3.70 4.67 10.63
C THR A 14 -2.91 3.44 11.05
N ILE A 15 -3.47 2.26 10.82
CA ILE A 15 -2.82 0.98 11.04
C ILE A 15 -2.60 0.33 9.69
N THR A 16 -1.35 0.18 9.30
CA THR A 16 -0.96 -0.51 8.07
C THR A 16 -0.35 -1.87 8.40
N ARG A 17 -0.63 -2.87 7.59
CA ARG A 17 -0.03 -4.21 7.75
C ARG A 17 1.44 -4.25 7.33
N SER A 18 1.78 -3.49 6.32
CA SER A 18 3.15 -3.42 5.80
C SER A 18 3.44 -2.04 5.20
N GLY A 19 4.71 -1.76 4.91
CA GLY A 19 5.15 -0.58 4.17
C GLY A 19 5.07 -0.70 2.65
N MET A 20 4.38 -1.73 2.13
CA MET A 20 4.24 -1.96 0.70
C MET A 20 3.50 -0.82 0.01
N VAL A 21 4.00 -0.37 -1.12
CA VAL A 21 3.42 0.74 -1.89
C VAL A 21 2.01 0.38 -2.36
N GLY A 22 1.07 1.29 -2.16
CA GLY A 22 -0.31 1.12 -2.63
C GLY A 22 -1.17 0.17 -1.79
N LEU A 23 -0.63 -0.42 -0.72
CA LEU A 23 -1.44 -1.19 0.23
C LEU A 23 -2.26 -0.25 1.10
N GLY A 24 -3.53 -0.61 1.34
CA GLY A 24 -4.42 0.13 2.22
C GLY A 24 -4.09 -0.06 3.70
N GLY A 25 -4.55 0.88 4.50
CA GLY A 25 -4.50 0.82 5.95
C GLY A 25 -5.88 1.09 6.55
N LEU A 26 -6.06 0.64 7.76
CA LEU A 26 -7.25 0.95 8.54
C LEU A 26 -7.07 2.33 9.18
N MET A 27 -7.88 3.31 8.77
CA MET A 27 -7.94 4.61 9.43
C MET A 27 -9.05 4.64 10.47
N MET A 28 -8.75 5.20 11.62
CA MET A 28 -9.72 5.41 12.70
C MET A 28 -9.64 6.85 13.19
N MET A 29 -10.80 7.44 13.42
CA MET A 29 -10.93 8.71 14.12
C MET A 29 -11.62 8.45 15.46
N GLN A 30 -11.09 9.05 16.53
CA GLN A 30 -11.65 8.89 17.88
C GLN A 30 -11.68 7.45 18.41
N GLY A 31 -10.87 6.55 17.84
CA GLY A 31 -10.75 5.16 18.27
C GLY A 31 -11.76 4.21 17.61
N ILE A 32 -11.88 3.01 18.17
CA ILE A 32 -12.83 1.98 17.72
C ILE A 32 -14.16 2.23 18.45
N ASN A 33 -15.16 2.64 17.71
CA ASN A 33 -16.48 3.00 18.26
C ASN A 33 -17.59 2.01 17.86
N THR A 34 -17.27 0.97 17.12
CA THR A 34 -18.21 -0.08 16.70
C THR A 34 -17.52 -1.45 16.65
N LEU A 35 -18.28 -2.51 16.97
CA LEU A 35 -17.78 -3.89 16.91
C LEU A 35 -18.13 -4.59 15.60
N ASN A 36 -19.27 -4.23 14.98
CA ASN A 36 -19.83 -4.96 13.84
C ASN A 36 -19.94 -4.12 12.56
N ALA A 37 -19.57 -2.85 12.59
CA ALA A 37 -19.59 -1.95 11.45
C ALA A 37 -18.20 -1.37 11.18
N SER A 38 -18.02 -0.69 10.05
CA SER A 38 -16.76 0.02 9.78
C SER A 38 -16.56 1.16 10.78
N ALA A 39 -15.40 1.20 11.43
CA ALA A 39 -14.96 2.30 12.29
C ALA A 39 -14.19 3.37 11.50
N GLN A 40 -14.11 3.23 10.17
CA GLN A 40 -13.37 4.18 9.34
C GLN A 40 -14.14 5.47 9.10
N PRO A 41 -13.43 6.61 8.98
CA PRO A 41 -14.03 7.88 8.59
C PRO A 41 -14.54 7.83 7.15
N LEU A 42 -15.57 8.60 6.86
CA LEU A 42 -16.04 8.82 5.51
C LEU A 42 -15.03 9.67 4.73
N ILE A 43 -14.69 9.26 3.53
CA ILE A 43 -13.85 10.06 2.63
C ILE A 43 -14.74 10.77 1.61
N VAL A 44 -14.52 12.07 1.45
CA VAL A 44 -15.20 12.89 0.46
C VAL A 44 -14.15 13.57 -0.40
N LEU A 45 -14.12 13.26 -1.68
CA LEU A 45 -13.19 13.83 -2.67
C LEU A 45 -13.92 14.83 -3.55
N ASN A 46 -13.50 16.10 -3.53
CA ASN A 46 -14.14 17.20 -4.28
C ASN A 46 -15.67 17.25 -4.11
N GLY A 47 -16.17 16.96 -2.91
CA GLY A 47 -17.59 16.91 -2.61
C GLY A 47 -18.30 15.59 -2.95
N VAL A 48 -17.61 14.62 -3.52
CA VAL A 48 -18.15 13.29 -3.85
C VAL A 48 -17.73 12.27 -2.80
N ILE A 49 -18.72 11.59 -2.22
CA ILE A 49 -18.49 10.52 -1.24
C ILE A 49 -17.78 9.36 -1.93
N GLN A 50 -16.65 8.94 -1.37
CA GLN A 50 -15.93 7.75 -1.77
C GLN A 50 -16.39 6.58 -0.91
N ASP A 51 -16.89 5.53 -1.53
CA ASP A 51 -17.24 4.32 -0.80
C ASP A 51 -15.98 3.46 -0.61
N LEU A 52 -15.55 3.32 0.64
CA LEU A 52 -14.38 2.52 1.00
C LEU A 52 -14.76 1.08 1.40
N GLN A 53 -16.05 0.76 1.47
CA GLN A 53 -16.49 -0.56 1.96
C GLN A 53 -16.05 -1.68 1.04
N ASP A 54 -16.07 -1.46 -0.28
CA ASP A 54 -15.56 -2.42 -1.26
C ASP A 54 -14.04 -2.59 -1.24
N SER A 55 -13.33 -1.66 -0.59
CA SER A 55 -11.87 -1.72 -0.47
C SER A 55 -11.38 -2.87 0.41
N TYR A 56 -12.26 -3.46 1.21
CA TYR A 56 -11.94 -4.60 2.09
C TYR A 56 -12.11 -5.96 1.41
N ALA A 57 -12.76 -6.02 0.26
CA ALA A 57 -12.88 -7.25 -0.50
C ALA A 57 -11.54 -7.58 -1.17
N ALA A 58 -10.59 -8.11 -0.39
CA ALA A 58 -9.37 -8.68 -0.91
C ALA A 58 -9.58 -10.16 -1.19
N ILE A 59 -9.03 -10.65 -2.31
CA ILE A 59 -9.04 -12.09 -2.64
C ILE A 59 -8.24 -12.87 -1.59
N HIS A 60 -7.19 -12.23 -1.02
CA HIS A 60 -6.36 -12.79 0.03
C HIS A 60 -6.48 -11.99 1.31
N GLU A 61 -6.60 -12.67 2.44
CA GLU A 61 -6.72 -12.05 3.75
C GLU A 61 -5.52 -11.14 4.05
N GLY A 62 -5.82 -9.89 4.45
CA GLY A 62 -4.83 -8.89 4.82
C GLY A 62 -4.30 -8.01 3.68
N TYR A 63 -4.73 -8.22 2.45
CA TYR A 63 -4.44 -7.32 1.33
C TYR A 63 -5.67 -6.45 1.05
N TYR A 64 -5.67 -5.25 1.56
CA TYR A 64 -6.78 -4.32 1.38
C TYR A 64 -6.58 -3.47 0.13
N ASN A 65 -7.61 -3.36 -0.68
CA ASN A 65 -7.64 -2.37 -1.75
C ASN A 65 -7.72 -0.98 -1.12
N ASN A 66 -6.84 -0.09 -1.55
CA ASN A 66 -6.86 1.28 -1.07
C ASN A 66 -7.37 2.21 -2.16
N THR A 67 -8.61 2.64 -2.05
CA THR A 67 -9.20 3.61 -3.00
C THR A 67 -8.44 4.94 -2.97
N LEU A 68 -7.86 5.32 -1.82
CA LEU A 68 -7.03 6.51 -1.71
C LEU A 68 -5.71 6.39 -2.48
N ALA A 69 -5.24 5.17 -2.78
CA ALA A 69 -4.07 4.96 -3.63
C ALA A 69 -4.29 5.45 -5.07
N ALA A 70 -5.55 5.63 -5.49
CA ALA A 70 -5.90 6.22 -6.77
C ALA A 70 -5.65 7.72 -6.83
N ILE A 71 -5.45 8.39 -5.70
CA ILE A 71 -5.23 9.83 -5.62
C ILE A 71 -3.73 10.07 -5.48
N ASP A 72 -3.16 10.88 -6.38
CA ASP A 72 -1.80 11.35 -6.18
C ASP A 72 -1.77 12.40 -5.06
N VAL A 73 -0.91 12.18 -4.07
CA VAL A 73 -0.77 13.09 -2.91
C VAL A 73 -0.46 14.52 -3.36
N ASN A 74 0.28 14.66 -4.45
CA ASN A 74 0.62 15.97 -5.01
C ASN A 74 -0.56 16.68 -5.68
N ASP A 75 -1.64 15.97 -6.04
CA ASP A 75 -2.86 16.59 -6.55
C ASP A 75 -3.73 17.19 -5.43
N ILE A 76 -3.43 16.85 -4.18
CA ILE A 76 -4.19 17.35 -3.04
C ILE A 76 -3.77 18.77 -2.74
N GLU A 77 -4.76 19.66 -2.66
CA GLU A 77 -4.60 21.04 -2.21
C GLU A 77 -4.82 21.15 -0.71
N LYS A 78 -5.92 20.54 -0.22
CA LYS A 78 -6.35 20.67 1.16
C LYS A 78 -6.98 19.38 1.68
N ILE A 79 -6.70 19.08 2.94
CA ILE A 79 -7.40 18.04 3.70
C ILE A 79 -8.06 18.70 4.90
N THR A 80 -9.37 18.49 5.05
CA THR A 80 -10.14 18.98 6.18
C THR A 80 -10.78 17.81 6.92
N VAL A 81 -10.64 17.79 8.23
CA VAL A 81 -11.19 16.74 9.07
C VAL A 81 -12.35 17.27 9.88
N LEU A 82 -13.50 16.62 9.76
CA LEU A 82 -14.70 16.89 10.53
C LEU A 82 -14.93 15.73 11.52
N LYS A 83 -14.69 15.99 12.80
CA LYS A 83 -14.81 14.96 13.85
C LYS A 83 -16.26 14.52 14.08
N ASN A 84 -17.20 15.47 13.99
CA ASN A 84 -18.63 15.24 14.15
C ASN A 84 -19.36 15.78 12.91
N ALA A 85 -19.74 14.92 12.02
CA ALA A 85 -20.31 15.31 10.73
C ALA A 85 -21.68 14.63 10.43
N THR A 86 -22.32 14.06 11.45
CA THR A 86 -23.63 13.41 11.32
C THR A 86 -24.72 14.36 10.86
N SER A 87 -24.64 15.64 11.20
CA SER A 87 -25.59 16.66 10.75
C SER A 87 -25.52 16.94 9.26
N ILE A 88 -24.39 16.70 8.61
CA ILE A 88 -24.16 16.97 7.20
C ILE A 88 -24.24 15.70 6.36
N TYR A 89 -23.62 14.61 6.85
CA TYR A 89 -23.44 13.36 6.11
C TYR A 89 -24.29 12.19 6.67
N GLY A 90 -25.15 12.48 7.65
CA GLY A 90 -25.98 11.46 8.27
C GLY A 90 -25.18 10.37 8.99
N ALA A 91 -25.72 9.16 9.04
CA ALA A 91 -25.06 8.03 9.69
C ALA A 91 -23.68 7.69 9.13
N LYS A 92 -23.43 7.93 7.84
CA LYS A 92 -22.11 7.72 7.21
C LYS A 92 -21.02 8.61 7.81
N GLY A 93 -21.39 9.78 8.36
CA GLY A 93 -20.45 10.70 9.01
C GLY A 93 -20.22 10.44 10.50
N ALA A 94 -20.78 9.36 11.07
CA ALA A 94 -20.70 9.08 12.51
C ALA A 94 -19.26 8.85 13.01
N ASN A 95 -18.41 8.29 12.18
CA ASN A 95 -16.98 8.04 12.48
C ASN A 95 -16.08 9.20 12.09
N GLY A 96 -16.66 10.36 11.79
CA GLY A 96 -15.97 11.51 11.22
C GLY A 96 -15.88 11.48 9.70
N VAL A 97 -15.48 12.60 9.13
CA VAL A 97 -15.35 12.80 7.68
C VAL A 97 -14.01 13.45 7.36
N ILE A 98 -13.34 12.94 6.35
CA ILE A 98 -12.13 13.51 5.77
C ILE A 98 -12.50 14.06 4.40
N LEU A 99 -12.46 15.40 4.28
CA LEU A 99 -12.66 16.10 3.02
C LEU A 99 -11.32 16.27 2.34
N ILE A 100 -11.22 15.84 1.10
CA ILE A 100 -10.03 15.99 0.26
C ILE A 100 -10.38 16.85 -0.92
N ASP A 101 -9.77 18.04 -0.97
CA ASP A 101 -9.91 18.96 -2.08
C ASP A 101 -8.65 18.87 -2.96
N THR A 102 -8.84 18.67 -4.26
CA THR A 102 -7.73 18.61 -5.22
C THR A 102 -7.44 19.98 -5.80
N LYS A 103 -6.20 20.16 -6.26
CA LYS A 103 -5.71 21.39 -6.87
C LYS A 103 -6.59 21.80 -8.04
N ARG A 104 -6.89 23.10 -8.09
CA ARG A 104 -7.66 23.75 -9.15
C ARG A 104 -6.82 24.81 -9.84
N GLY A 105 -7.24 25.20 -11.03
CA GLY A 105 -6.68 26.35 -11.71
C GLY A 105 -6.99 27.64 -10.96
N HIS A 106 -6.09 28.57 -11.08
CA HIS A 106 -6.26 29.95 -10.61
C HIS A 106 -6.07 30.93 -11.78
N SER A 107 -6.62 32.16 -11.65
CA SER A 107 -6.39 33.20 -12.62
C SER A 107 -4.92 33.65 -12.58
N MET A 108 -4.13 33.05 -13.45
CA MET A 108 -2.69 33.29 -13.55
C MET A 108 -2.17 32.83 -14.93
N ALA A 109 -0.98 33.35 -15.29
CA ALA A 109 -0.29 32.83 -16.47
C ALA A 109 -0.05 31.31 -16.34
N THR A 110 -0.12 30.63 -17.46
CA THR A 110 0.10 29.18 -17.50
C THR A 110 1.42 28.81 -16.86
N ARG A 111 1.36 27.94 -15.86
CA ARG A 111 2.51 27.37 -15.16
C ARG A 111 2.58 25.88 -15.38
N ILE A 112 3.78 25.40 -15.69
CA ILE A 112 4.07 23.98 -15.89
C ILE A 112 5.06 23.56 -14.80
N ASP A 113 4.65 22.59 -14.01
CA ASP A 113 5.49 21.96 -12.99
C ASP A 113 5.76 20.50 -13.40
N ALA A 114 7.01 20.13 -13.56
CA ALA A 114 7.42 18.77 -13.84
C ALA A 114 8.31 18.24 -12.70
N GLN A 115 8.06 17.02 -12.26
CA GLN A 115 8.80 16.38 -11.19
C GLN A 115 9.14 14.94 -11.59
N ALA A 116 10.36 14.53 -11.26
CA ALA A 116 10.80 13.15 -11.38
C ALA A 116 11.46 12.75 -10.05
N PHE A 117 11.08 11.62 -9.52
CA PHE A 117 11.62 11.07 -8.28
C PHE A 117 11.95 9.60 -8.50
N GLY A 118 13.14 9.19 -8.05
CA GLY A 118 13.57 7.80 -8.03
C GLY A 118 14.05 7.41 -6.64
N SER A 119 13.74 6.20 -6.22
CA SER A 119 14.23 5.65 -4.95
C SER A 119 14.72 4.23 -5.11
N TYR A 120 15.74 3.89 -4.36
CA TYR A 120 16.30 2.55 -4.27
C TYR A 120 16.18 2.06 -2.84
N THR A 121 15.49 0.94 -2.66
CA THR A 121 15.28 0.33 -1.35
C THR A 121 16.06 -0.98 -1.29
N MET A 122 16.97 -1.06 -0.34
CA MET A 122 17.73 -2.28 -0.09
C MET A 122 16.89 -3.29 0.68
N THR A 123 17.16 -4.56 0.46
CA THR A 123 16.60 -5.65 1.26
C THR A 123 16.78 -5.38 2.75
N PRO A 124 15.75 -5.55 3.58
CA PRO A 124 15.84 -5.36 5.02
C PRO A 124 16.86 -6.33 5.62
N ARG A 125 17.49 -5.92 6.71
CA ARG A 125 18.37 -6.82 7.45
C ARG A 125 17.51 -7.90 8.11
N LEU A 126 17.68 -9.12 7.62
CA LEU A 126 16.95 -10.28 8.15
C LEU A 126 17.60 -10.80 9.44
N PRO A 127 16.82 -11.44 10.33
CA PRO A 127 17.37 -12.20 11.44
C PRO A 127 18.34 -13.27 10.91
N GLN A 128 19.40 -13.50 11.65
CA GLN A 128 20.35 -14.54 11.31
C GLN A 128 19.71 -15.90 11.60
N MET A 129 19.51 -16.71 10.57
CA MET A 129 18.95 -18.04 10.67
C MET A 129 20.06 -19.10 10.64
N MET A 130 19.77 -20.28 11.14
CA MET A 130 20.67 -21.42 11.01
C MET A 130 20.81 -21.79 9.53
N ASN A 131 22.03 -22.10 9.11
CA ASN A 131 22.25 -22.75 7.82
C ASN A 131 21.85 -24.23 7.87
N ALA A 132 21.84 -24.91 6.74
CA ALA A 132 21.39 -26.32 6.66
C ALA A 132 22.21 -27.24 7.56
N GLU A 133 23.53 -27.03 7.66
CA GLU A 133 24.41 -27.83 8.52
C GLU A 133 24.10 -27.62 10.00
N GLN A 134 24.00 -26.38 10.45
CA GLN A 134 23.63 -26.04 11.82
C GLN A 134 22.28 -26.60 12.20
N TYR A 135 21.31 -26.50 11.26
CA TYR A 135 19.97 -27.04 11.48
C TYR A 135 19.97 -28.56 11.59
N ARG A 136 20.76 -29.29 10.77
CA ARG A 136 20.92 -30.75 10.87
C ARG A 136 21.52 -31.16 12.21
N ILE A 137 22.56 -30.45 12.68
CA ILE A 137 23.16 -30.71 14.00
C ILE A 137 22.11 -30.51 15.11
N TYR A 138 21.39 -29.39 15.08
CA TYR A 138 20.33 -29.12 16.05
C TYR A 138 19.20 -30.17 16.01
N ALA A 139 18.72 -30.48 14.80
CA ALA A 139 17.68 -31.51 14.63
C ALA A 139 18.14 -32.88 15.11
N ASN A 140 19.41 -33.20 14.88
CA ASN A 140 20.04 -34.45 15.32
C ASN A 140 20.09 -34.55 16.85
N GLU A 141 20.54 -33.50 17.54
CA GLU A 141 20.58 -33.46 18.99
C GLU A 141 19.17 -33.54 19.58
N LEU A 142 18.21 -32.81 18.99
CA LEU A 142 16.82 -32.84 19.41
C LEU A 142 16.21 -34.23 19.29
N MET A 143 16.44 -34.90 18.14
CA MET A 143 15.93 -36.26 17.89
C MET A 143 16.64 -37.29 18.73
N GLY A 144 17.94 -37.13 19.00
CA GLY A 144 18.70 -37.98 19.90
C GLY A 144 18.19 -37.97 21.34
N GLY A 145 17.62 -36.83 21.77
CA GLY A 145 16.94 -36.71 23.07
C GLY A 145 15.56 -37.39 23.11
N ILE A 146 14.92 -37.60 21.93
CA ILE A 146 13.58 -38.19 21.85
C ILE A 146 13.66 -39.71 21.55
N THR A 147 14.58 -40.13 20.71
CA THR A 147 14.75 -41.52 20.29
C THR A 147 16.19 -41.87 20.00
N THR A 148 16.61 -43.07 20.45
CA THR A 148 17.89 -43.68 20.11
C THR A 148 17.82 -44.48 18.80
N ASP A 149 16.63 -44.65 18.25
CA ASP A 149 16.40 -45.40 17.02
C ASP A 149 16.74 -44.60 15.78
N LYS A 150 17.95 -44.77 15.26
CA LYS A 150 18.43 -44.12 14.04
C LYS A 150 17.69 -44.55 12.78
N THR A 151 16.97 -45.66 12.81
CA THR A 151 16.20 -46.15 11.65
C THR A 151 14.97 -45.27 11.37
N ARG A 152 14.52 -44.50 12.35
CA ARG A 152 13.33 -43.67 12.24
C ARG A 152 13.51 -42.46 11.32
N PHE A 153 14.76 -41.98 11.19
CA PHE A 153 15.09 -40.81 10.33
C PHE A 153 16.33 -41.11 9.48
N PRO A 154 16.27 -42.14 8.59
CA PRO A 154 17.45 -42.60 7.85
C PRO A 154 18.05 -41.51 6.95
N PHE A 155 17.23 -40.60 6.43
CA PHE A 155 17.71 -39.50 5.59
C PHE A 155 18.70 -38.54 6.29
N LEU A 156 18.79 -38.57 7.62
CA LEU A 156 19.78 -37.77 8.36
C LEU A 156 21.15 -38.42 8.46
N TRP A 157 21.22 -39.75 8.37
CA TRP A 157 22.43 -40.53 8.70
C TRP A 157 22.90 -41.44 7.58
N ASP A 158 21.97 -42.00 6.82
CA ASP A 158 22.24 -43.03 5.84
C ASP A 158 22.46 -42.41 4.47
N HIS A 159 23.72 -42.44 4.02
CA HIS A 159 24.13 -41.91 2.72
C HIS A 159 23.47 -42.60 1.53
N ASP A 160 23.06 -43.84 1.72
CA ASP A 160 22.41 -44.64 0.68
C ASP A 160 20.89 -44.40 0.62
N ASN A 161 20.37 -43.64 1.56
CA ASN A 161 18.96 -43.25 1.57
C ASN A 161 18.62 -42.28 0.44
N TYR A 162 17.53 -42.55 -0.29
CA TYR A 162 17.06 -41.74 -1.42
C TYR A 162 16.92 -40.26 -1.09
N TYR A 163 16.46 -39.94 0.13
CA TYR A 163 16.24 -38.56 0.56
C TYR A 163 17.48 -37.89 1.19
N TYR A 164 18.59 -38.64 1.37
CA TYR A 164 19.78 -38.08 2.01
C TYR A 164 20.27 -36.83 1.29
N ASN A 165 20.53 -36.90 -0.01
CA ASN A 165 21.00 -35.76 -0.79
C ASN A 165 19.99 -34.60 -0.82
N LYS A 166 18.68 -34.92 -0.83
CA LYS A 166 17.63 -33.92 -0.83
C LYS A 166 17.65 -33.07 0.44
N TYR A 167 17.82 -33.67 1.61
CA TYR A 167 17.85 -33.01 2.91
C TYR A 167 19.25 -32.53 3.33
N HIS A 168 20.28 -32.77 2.52
CA HIS A 168 21.63 -32.26 2.74
C HIS A 168 22.00 -31.08 1.81
N ASN A 169 21.06 -30.57 1.03
CA ASN A 169 21.26 -29.34 0.31
C ASN A 169 21.23 -28.15 1.27
N GLU A 170 21.85 -27.08 0.81
CA GLU A 170 21.73 -25.78 1.47
C GLU A 170 20.95 -24.83 0.56
N THR A 171 19.81 -24.34 1.07
CA THR A 171 18.96 -23.40 0.35
C THR A 171 18.79 -22.15 1.17
N ASN A 172 19.25 -21.03 0.65
CA ASN A 172 18.99 -19.72 1.24
C ASN A 172 17.66 -19.16 0.69
N TRP A 173 16.58 -19.44 1.37
CA TRP A 173 15.24 -18.98 0.97
C TRP A 173 15.14 -17.47 0.88
N SER A 174 15.94 -16.74 1.64
CA SER A 174 15.95 -15.28 1.59
C SER A 174 16.29 -14.75 0.20
N ASP A 175 17.17 -15.39 -0.55
CA ASP A 175 17.57 -14.99 -1.89
C ASP A 175 16.45 -15.22 -2.93
N TYR A 176 15.53 -16.14 -2.63
CA TYR A 176 14.36 -16.40 -3.47
C TYR A 176 13.20 -15.47 -3.19
N ILE A 177 13.09 -14.97 -1.97
CA ILE A 177 11.96 -14.14 -1.52
C ILE A 177 12.28 -12.66 -1.67
N TYR A 178 13.47 -12.23 -1.27
CA TYR A 178 13.82 -10.83 -1.21
C TYR A 178 14.65 -10.35 -2.40
N GLN A 179 14.53 -9.08 -2.69
CA GLN A 179 15.31 -8.36 -3.70
C GLN A 179 15.49 -6.91 -3.30
N ASN A 180 16.50 -6.27 -3.86
CA ASN A 180 16.56 -4.82 -3.83
C ASN A 180 15.51 -4.25 -4.78
N ALA A 181 14.85 -3.18 -4.38
CA ALA A 181 13.72 -2.62 -5.09
C ALA A 181 14.01 -1.22 -5.61
N TRP A 182 13.55 -0.95 -6.81
CA TRP A 182 13.60 0.36 -7.44
C TRP A 182 12.19 0.91 -7.57
N ALA A 183 11.99 2.18 -7.24
CA ALA A 183 10.74 2.86 -7.46
C ALA A 183 10.96 4.22 -8.12
N GLN A 184 10.06 4.59 -9.02
CA GLN A 184 10.11 5.82 -9.78
C GLN A 184 8.73 6.47 -9.84
N ASN A 185 8.72 7.81 -9.83
CA ASN A 185 7.50 8.60 -9.92
C ASN A 185 7.77 9.80 -10.82
N TYR A 186 6.93 9.95 -11.82
CA TYR A 186 6.96 11.06 -12.77
C TYR A 186 5.65 11.81 -12.71
N ARG A 187 5.75 13.12 -12.73
CA ARG A 187 4.57 13.98 -12.69
C ARG A 187 4.75 15.21 -13.54
N VAL A 188 3.67 15.57 -14.22
CA VAL A 188 3.54 16.85 -14.92
C VAL A 188 2.23 17.50 -14.48
N ASN A 189 2.27 18.76 -14.10
CA ASN A 189 1.10 19.55 -13.77
C ASN A 189 1.12 20.85 -14.57
N VAL A 190 0.00 21.16 -15.21
CA VAL A 190 -0.20 22.36 -15.98
C VAL A 190 -1.41 23.09 -15.42
N GLN A 191 -1.22 24.29 -14.92
CA GLN A 191 -2.30 25.10 -14.34
C GLN A 191 -2.24 26.53 -14.86
N GLY A 192 -3.39 27.14 -14.97
CA GLY A 192 -3.50 28.52 -15.41
C GLY A 192 -4.92 28.92 -15.74
N GLY A 193 -5.07 30.03 -16.40
CA GLY A 193 -6.33 30.56 -16.84
C GLY A 193 -6.49 32.07 -16.56
N ASP A 194 -7.67 32.57 -16.87
CA ASP A 194 -8.07 33.92 -16.64
C ASP A 194 -9.38 33.99 -15.81
N GLU A 195 -9.99 35.16 -15.74
CA GLU A 195 -11.27 35.31 -15.03
C GLU A 195 -12.44 34.55 -15.69
N ALA A 196 -12.34 34.20 -16.97
CA ALA A 196 -13.38 33.50 -17.70
C ALA A 196 -13.25 31.97 -17.53
N ALA A 197 -12.02 31.44 -17.59
CA ALA A 197 -11.79 30.00 -17.46
C ALA A 197 -10.45 29.73 -16.78
N MET A 198 -10.50 28.92 -15.73
CA MET A 198 -9.33 28.44 -14.99
C MET A 198 -9.24 26.92 -15.13
N TYR A 199 -8.03 26.41 -15.30
CA TYR A 199 -7.81 24.99 -15.51
C TYR A 199 -6.60 24.47 -14.73
N ASN A 200 -6.68 23.19 -14.37
CA ASN A 200 -5.58 22.41 -13.84
C ASN A 200 -5.59 21.01 -14.47
N PHE A 201 -4.52 20.65 -15.12
CA PHE A 201 -4.30 19.33 -15.69
C PHE A 201 -3.11 18.69 -15.00
N SER A 202 -3.27 17.47 -14.51
CA SER A 202 -2.17 16.69 -13.96
C SER A 202 -2.09 15.30 -14.60
N LEU A 203 -0.86 14.88 -14.85
CA LEU A 203 -0.50 13.55 -15.32
C LEU A 203 0.55 13.01 -14.35
N GLY A 204 0.27 11.86 -13.74
CA GLY A 204 1.16 11.17 -12.81
C GLY A 204 1.37 9.72 -13.19
N PHE A 205 2.60 9.27 -13.16
CA PHE A 205 2.97 7.86 -13.31
C PHE A 205 3.87 7.46 -12.16
N ALA A 206 3.50 6.39 -11.46
CA ALA A 206 4.28 5.79 -10.40
C ALA A 206 4.46 4.31 -10.67
N ASP A 207 5.69 3.85 -10.58
CA ASP A 207 6.07 2.47 -10.74
C ASP A 207 7.02 2.10 -9.62
N GLY A 208 6.80 0.97 -8.96
CA GLY A 208 7.60 0.56 -7.82
C GLY A 208 7.56 -0.93 -7.57
N ALA A 209 8.74 -1.54 -7.56
CA ALA A 209 8.92 -2.88 -7.07
C ALA A 209 8.97 -2.89 -5.53
N SER A 210 8.54 -3.99 -4.94
CA SER A 210 8.72 -4.27 -3.52
C SER A 210 10.05 -4.98 -3.25
N THR A 211 10.53 -4.90 -2.02
CA THR A 211 11.66 -5.72 -1.54
C THR A 211 11.32 -7.20 -1.46
N ILE A 212 10.06 -7.57 -1.61
CA ILE A 212 9.58 -8.94 -1.79
C ILE A 212 9.32 -9.15 -3.28
N LYS A 213 9.92 -10.17 -3.88
CA LYS A 213 9.75 -10.49 -5.30
C LYS A 213 8.29 -10.77 -5.64
N ALA A 214 7.88 -10.41 -6.85
CA ALA A 214 6.50 -10.55 -7.36
C ALA A 214 5.46 -9.72 -6.57
N ASN A 215 5.89 -8.63 -5.94
CA ASN A 215 5.02 -7.63 -5.36
C ASN A 215 5.35 -6.27 -5.99
N ASP A 216 4.61 -5.93 -7.03
CA ASP A 216 4.84 -4.73 -7.81
C ASP A 216 3.61 -3.81 -7.78
N PHE A 217 3.84 -2.53 -7.95
CA PHE A 217 2.82 -1.51 -7.97
C PHE A 217 3.05 -0.55 -9.14
N ASN A 218 2.03 -0.40 -9.96
CA ASN A 218 2.04 0.55 -11.07
C ASN A 218 0.76 1.38 -11.02
N ARG A 219 0.89 2.70 -11.17
CA ARG A 219 -0.23 3.64 -11.16
C ARG A 219 -0.09 4.70 -12.24
N LEU A 220 -1.12 4.88 -13.02
CA LEU A 220 -1.29 6.00 -13.93
C LEU A 220 -2.47 6.85 -13.47
N ASN A 221 -2.25 8.14 -13.26
CA ASN A 221 -3.26 9.11 -12.90
C ASN A 221 -3.34 10.20 -13.95
N ILE A 222 -4.55 10.52 -14.37
CA ILE A 222 -4.86 11.67 -15.22
C ILE A 222 -5.97 12.45 -14.53
N ARG A 223 -5.78 13.75 -14.33
CA ARG A 223 -6.80 14.61 -13.74
C ARG A 223 -6.91 15.90 -14.52
N PHE A 224 -8.14 16.32 -14.75
CA PHE A 224 -8.44 17.61 -15.34
C PHE A 224 -9.55 18.28 -14.55
N ASN A 225 -9.26 19.42 -13.98
CA ASN A 225 -10.21 20.27 -13.26
C ASN A 225 -10.32 21.61 -13.98
N THR A 226 -11.53 22.08 -14.22
CA THR A 226 -11.75 23.40 -14.81
C THR A 226 -12.95 24.09 -14.17
N ASP A 227 -12.80 25.39 -13.95
CA ASP A 227 -13.84 26.29 -13.48
C ASP A 227 -14.09 27.33 -14.58
N ILE A 228 -15.31 27.41 -15.10
CA ILE A 228 -15.69 28.33 -16.19
C ILE A 228 -16.76 29.28 -15.70
N ASN A 229 -16.52 30.59 -15.80
CA ASN A 229 -17.47 31.64 -15.52
C ASN A 229 -18.25 31.99 -16.81
N LEU A 230 -19.40 31.36 -17.04
CA LEU A 230 -20.22 31.59 -18.21
C LEU A 230 -20.90 32.98 -18.21
N SER A 231 -21.20 33.47 -17.02
CA SER A 231 -21.73 34.84 -16.84
C SER A 231 -21.45 35.28 -15.39
N LYS A 232 -21.79 36.53 -15.05
CA LYS A 232 -21.64 37.06 -13.68
C LYS A 232 -22.34 36.21 -12.62
N ASN A 233 -23.42 35.50 -13.00
CA ASN A 233 -24.26 34.72 -12.10
C ASN A 233 -24.20 33.20 -12.36
N MET A 234 -23.43 32.74 -13.37
CA MET A 234 -23.38 31.33 -13.75
C MET A 234 -21.95 30.86 -13.85
N LYS A 235 -21.61 29.91 -12.97
CA LYS A 235 -20.33 29.24 -12.94
C LYS A 235 -20.52 27.75 -13.19
N THR A 236 -19.67 27.16 -13.97
CA THR A 236 -19.65 25.73 -14.26
C THR A 236 -18.33 25.14 -13.80
N ARG A 237 -18.40 23.97 -13.20
CA ARG A 237 -17.23 23.26 -12.68
C ARG A 237 -17.22 21.85 -13.26
N PHE A 238 -16.08 21.44 -13.83
CA PHE A 238 -15.85 20.11 -14.31
C PHE A 238 -14.65 19.50 -13.60
N ASP A 239 -14.81 18.28 -13.09
CA ASP A 239 -13.79 17.50 -12.47
C ASP A 239 -13.77 16.12 -13.14
N ILE A 240 -12.73 15.84 -13.91
CA ILE A 240 -12.52 14.56 -14.58
C ILE A 240 -11.27 13.92 -14.01
N SER A 241 -11.37 12.68 -13.56
CA SER A 241 -10.22 11.93 -13.10
C SER A 241 -10.26 10.51 -13.61
N TYR A 242 -9.11 10.03 -14.06
CA TYR A 242 -8.89 8.66 -14.45
C TYR A 242 -7.69 8.13 -13.67
N SER A 243 -7.86 6.97 -13.04
CA SER A 243 -6.77 6.29 -12.35
C SER A 243 -6.79 4.81 -12.72
N ARG A 244 -5.64 4.31 -13.13
CA ARG A 244 -5.40 2.89 -13.34
C ARG A 244 -4.32 2.44 -12.39
N ILE A 245 -4.65 1.45 -11.55
CA ILE A 245 -3.72 0.82 -10.63
C ILE A 245 -3.60 -0.64 -11.02
N VAL A 246 -2.37 -1.10 -11.15
CA VAL A 246 -2.03 -2.52 -11.32
C VAL A 246 -1.15 -2.91 -10.15
N ARG A 247 -1.46 -4.01 -9.51
CA ARG A 247 -0.68 -4.59 -8.41
C ARG A 247 -0.49 -6.06 -8.69
N ASP A 248 0.75 -6.48 -8.60
CA ASP A 248 1.09 -7.87 -8.49
C ASP A 248 1.33 -8.16 -7.01
N LEU A 249 0.61 -9.11 -6.47
CA LEU A 249 0.67 -9.46 -5.06
C LEU A 249 1.02 -10.94 -4.96
N ARG A 250 2.05 -11.22 -4.19
CA ARG A 250 2.39 -12.59 -3.81
C ARG A 250 1.43 -13.05 -2.71
N ASP A 251 0.98 -14.28 -2.83
CA ASP A 251 0.09 -14.94 -1.88
C ASP A 251 0.72 -15.05 -0.47
N ASP A 252 -0.12 -15.27 0.54
CA ASP A 252 0.27 -15.49 1.95
C ASP A 252 1.18 -16.71 2.16
N GLY A 253 1.37 -17.55 1.16
CA GLY A 253 2.36 -18.63 1.11
C GLY A 253 3.78 -18.19 1.49
N ILE A 254 4.07 -16.88 1.42
CA ILE A 254 5.36 -16.32 1.84
C ILE A 254 5.73 -16.67 3.29
N GLN A 255 4.74 -16.76 4.18
CA GLN A 255 4.98 -17.15 5.57
C GLN A 255 5.35 -18.62 5.67
N GLN A 256 4.78 -19.45 4.82
CA GLN A 256 5.13 -20.86 4.73
C GLN A 256 6.54 -21.04 4.16
N ASP A 257 6.89 -20.25 3.14
CA ASP A 257 8.23 -20.25 2.56
C ASP A 257 9.30 -19.82 3.57
N LEU A 258 9.02 -18.82 4.39
CA LEU A 258 9.92 -18.36 5.45
C LEU A 258 10.08 -19.36 6.59
N ASN A 259 9.06 -20.20 6.83
CA ASN A 259 9.09 -21.24 7.83
C ASN A 259 9.65 -22.56 7.29
N ALA A 260 9.89 -22.67 5.98
CA ALA A 260 10.55 -23.84 5.41
C ALA A 260 11.95 -23.97 5.99
N GLY A 261 12.28 -25.17 6.40
CA GLY A 261 13.62 -25.47 6.92
C GLY A 261 14.68 -25.34 5.81
N PRO A 262 15.92 -25.01 6.17
CA PRO A 262 17.01 -24.81 5.19
C PRO A 262 17.44 -26.07 4.45
N MET A 263 16.93 -27.22 4.86
CA MET A 263 17.27 -28.52 4.26
C MET A 263 16.45 -28.89 3.01
N VAL A 264 15.41 -28.09 2.67
CA VAL A 264 14.49 -28.41 1.56
C VAL A 264 14.74 -27.51 0.37
#